data_403af0c38e71d256925f767ab136ff8a
#
_entry.id   403af0c38e71d256925f767ab136ff8a
#
_cell.length_a   1.000
_cell.length_b   1.000
_cell.length_c   1.000
_cell.angle_alpha   90.00
_cell.angle_beta   90.00
_cell.angle_gamma   90.00
#
_symmetry.space_group_name_H-M   'P 1'
#
loop_
_entity.id
_entity.type
_entity.pdbx_description
1 polymer ?
#
loop_
_entity_poly.entity_id
_entity_poly.type
_entity_poly.pdbx_seq_one_letter_code
_entity_poly.pdbx_strand_id
1 'polypeptide(L)'
;MKFLKKILLSIAFIAVTTLGTTSANAACKVHLGDFDWDSANVHTAIVGYILENGYGCDVEVTKGSTSPIMAAHYDQQLDIITEVWRDN
;
A
#
# COMPACT_ATOMS: atom_id res chain seq x y z
N MET A 1 23.37 35.48 -28.62
CA MET A 1 23.81 34.82 -27.39
C MET A 1 22.77 34.82 -26.26
N LYS A 2 21.94 35.84 -26.16
CA LYS A 2 20.83 35.87 -25.18
C LYS A 2 19.69 34.85 -25.47
N PHE A 3 19.57 34.41 -26.72
CA PHE A 3 18.56 33.44 -27.17
C PHE A 3 18.83 32.03 -26.68
N LEU A 4 20.08 31.59 -26.69
CA LEU A 4 20.50 30.22 -26.25
C LEU A 4 20.31 29.99 -24.75
N LYS A 5 20.50 31.01 -23.93
CA LYS A 5 20.27 30.92 -22.49
C LYS A 5 18.80 30.73 -22.11
N LYS A 6 17.89 31.38 -22.86
CA LYS A 6 16.44 31.25 -22.63
C LYS A 6 15.90 29.88 -23.05
N ILE A 7 16.44 29.29 -24.11
CA ILE A 7 16.06 27.96 -24.59
C ILE A 7 16.55 26.87 -23.64
N LEU A 8 17.78 26.99 -23.11
CA LEU A 8 18.33 26.07 -22.14
C LEU A 8 17.57 26.06 -20.81
N LEU A 9 17.12 27.21 -20.33
CA LEU A 9 16.30 27.35 -19.15
C LEU A 9 14.91 26.70 -19.30
N SER A 10 14.33 26.80 -20.48
CA SER A 10 13.02 26.20 -20.78
C SER A 10 13.10 24.67 -20.82
N ILE A 11 14.16 24.10 -21.37
CA ILE A 11 14.39 22.65 -21.43
C ILE A 11 14.63 22.07 -20.04
N ALA A 12 15.38 22.75 -19.18
CA ALA A 12 15.61 22.34 -17.80
C ALA A 12 14.31 22.32 -16.97
N PHE A 13 13.39 23.26 -17.21
CA PHE A 13 12.10 23.32 -16.52
C PHE A 13 11.18 22.15 -16.92
N ILE A 14 11.17 21.74 -18.19
CA ILE A 14 10.39 20.61 -18.68
C ILE A 14 10.90 19.28 -18.09
N ALA A 15 12.21 19.12 -17.93
CA ALA A 15 12.82 17.94 -17.33
C ALA A 15 12.44 17.77 -15.85
N VAL A 16 12.34 18.85 -15.08
CA VAL A 16 11.92 18.82 -13.68
C VAL A 16 10.45 18.41 -13.52
N THR A 17 9.56 18.86 -14.41
CA THR A 17 8.14 18.48 -14.40
C THR A 17 7.93 16.99 -14.72
N THR A 18 8.74 16.39 -15.59
CA THR A 18 8.66 14.97 -15.94
C THR A 18 9.11 14.07 -14.78
N LEU A 19 10.11 14.46 -14.02
CA LEU A 19 10.58 13.74 -12.84
C LEU A 19 9.57 13.79 -11.68
N GLY A 20 8.80 14.87 -11.54
CA GLY A 20 7.77 15.00 -10.52
C GLY A 20 6.57 14.06 -10.73
N THR A 21 6.25 13.67 -11.97
CA THR A 21 5.13 12.77 -12.28
C THR A 21 5.47 11.29 -12.02
N THR A 22 6.73 10.88 -12.08
CA THR A 22 7.14 9.49 -11.84
C THR A 22 7.20 9.13 -10.35
N SER A 23 7.38 10.08 -9.43
CA SER A 23 7.39 9.82 -8.00
C SER A 23 5.98 9.71 -7.39
N ALA A 24 4.91 10.06 -8.11
CA ALA A 24 3.53 9.95 -7.64
C ALA A 24 3.01 8.50 -7.57
N ASN A 25 3.70 7.52 -8.18
CA ASN A 25 3.36 6.10 -8.16
C ASN A 25 4.12 5.31 -7.09
N ALA A 26 4.77 6.00 -6.15
CA ALA A 26 5.55 5.33 -5.12
C ALA A 26 4.63 4.71 -4.06
N ALA A 27 4.48 3.47 -4.17
CA ALA A 27 4.37 2.44 -3.15
C ALA A 27 3.24 2.59 -2.12
N CYS A 28 2.09 2.06 -2.43
CA CYS A 28 1.16 1.58 -1.44
C CYS A 28 1.65 0.21 -0.95
N LYS A 29 2.01 0.08 0.32
CA LYS A 29 2.31 -1.18 0.98
C LYS A 29 1.29 -1.42 2.08
N VAL A 30 0.65 -2.57 2.07
CA VAL A 30 -0.37 -2.94 3.06
C VAL A 30 -0.04 -4.31 3.63
N HIS A 31 -0.04 -4.42 4.94
CA HIS A 31 0.16 -5.67 5.64
C HIS A 31 -1.15 -6.12 6.28
N LEU A 32 -1.69 -7.23 5.79
CA LEU A 32 -2.95 -7.80 6.27
C LEU A 32 -2.68 -8.87 7.33
N GLY A 33 -3.51 -8.88 8.36
CA GLY A 33 -3.60 -9.99 9.30
C GLY A 33 -4.71 -10.94 8.87
N ASP A 34 -4.44 -12.23 8.86
CA ASP A 34 -5.37 -13.26 8.43
C ASP A 34 -5.54 -14.30 9.54
N PHE A 35 -6.72 -14.33 10.14
CA PHE A 35 -7.03 -15.33 11.16
C PHE A 35 -7.12 -16.72 10.53
N ASP A 36 -7.05 -17.76 11.37
CA ASP A 36 -6.91 -19.15 10.96
C ASP A 36 -8.25 -19.89 10.77
N TRP A 37 -9.29 -19.19 10.35
CA TRP A 37 -10.57 -19.81 9.99
C TRP A 37 -11.03 -19.38 8.59
N ASP A 38 -11.88 -20.20 7.97
CA ASP A 38 -12.19 -20.13 6.56
C ASP A 38 -12.79 -18.79 6.11
N SER A 39 -13.75 -18.25 6.86
CA SER A 39 -14.37 -16.97 6.46
C SER A 39 -13.41 -15.79 6.54
N ALA A 40 -12.52 -15.77 7.53
CA ALA A 40 -11.47 -14.75 7.62
C ALA A 40 -10.53 -14.84 6.42
N ASN A 41 -10.14 -16.06 6.03
CA ASN A 41 -9.27 -16.27 4.87
C ASN A 41 -9.91 -15.77 3.58
N VAL A 42 -11.21 -15.97 3.39
CA VAL A 42 -11.94 -15.46 2.22
C VAL A 42 -11.97 -13.94 2.22
N HIS A 43 -12.30 -13.31 3.35
CA HIS A 43 -12.33 -11.85 3.44
C HIS A 43 -10.94 -11.24 3.19
N THR A 44 -9.90 -11.81 3.78
CA THR A 44 -8.53 -11.34 3.58
C THR A 44 -8.10 -11.46 2.12
N ALA A 45 -8.45 -12.57 1.46
CA ALA A 45 -8.17 -12.76 0.04
C ALA A 45 -8.86 -11.72 -0.84
N ILE A 46 -10.12 -11.40 -0.55
CA ILE A 46 -10.90 -10.39 -1.29
C ILE A 46 -10.27 -9.00 -1.11
N VAL A 47 -9.99 -8.61 0.12
CA VAL A 47 -9.37 -7.30 0.42
C VAL A 47 -8.00 -7.19 -0.24
N GLY A 48 -7.17 -8.23 -0.13
CA GLY A 48 -5.86 -8.27 -0.78
C GLY A 48 -5.95 -8.14 -2.29
N TYR A 49 -6.87 -8.84 -2.91
CA TYR A 49 -7.10 -8.76 -4.36
C TYR A 49 -7.48 -7.35 -4.81
N ILE A 50 -8.40 -6.71 -4.09
CA ILE A 50 -8.84 -5.33 -4.40
C ILE A 50 -7.68 -4.36 -4.25
N LEU A 51 -6.90 -4.48 -3.19
CA LEU A 51 -5.75 -3.60 -2.95
C LEU A 51 -4.67 -3.76 -4.01
N GLU A 52 -4.36 -4.99 -4.43
CA GLU A 52 -3.36 -5.26 -5.46
C GLU A 52 -3.82 -4.80 -6.84
N ASN A 53 -5.03 -5.16 -7.24
CA ASN A 53 -5.51 -4.95 -8.61
C ASN A 53 -6.25 -3.62 -8.79
N GLY A 54 -6.95 -3.14 -7.76
CA GLY A 54 -7.67 -1.88 -7.82
C GLY A 54 -6.83 -0.66 -7.49
N TYR A 55 -5.89 -0.80 -6.55
CA TYR A 55 -5.08 0.31 -6.06
C TYR A 55 -3.59 0.16 -6.36
N GLY A 56 -3.16 -0.96 -6.90
CA GLY A 56 -1.76 -1.20 -7.21
C GLY A 56 -0.86 -1.34 -5.99
N CYS A 57 -1.42 -1.73 -4.85
CA CYS A 57 -0.68 -1.90 -3.61
C CYS A 57 0.16 -3.18 -3.61
N ASP A 58 1.26 -3.14 -2.88
CA ASP A 58 2.05 -4.31 -2.52
C ASP A 58 1.48 -4.88 -1.23
N VAL A 59 0.92 -6.09 -1.28
CA VAL A 59 0.19 -6.69 -0.16
C VAL A 59 0.97 -7.84 0.44
N GLU A 60 1.23 -7.77 1.75
CA GLU A 60 1.76 -8.86 2.54
C GLU A 60 0.65 -9.40 3.46
N VAL A 61 0.66 -10.70 3.72
CA VAL A 61 -0.31 -11.36 4.59
C VAL A 61 0.41 -12.17 5.65
N THR A 62 0.05 -11.95 6.92
CA THR A 62 0.51 -12.77 8.04
C THR A 62 -0.68 -13.55 8.59
N LYS A 63 -0.56 -14.88 8.60
CA LYS A 63 -1.57 -15.80 9.12
C LYS A 63 -1.27 -16.18 10.56
N GLY A 64 -2.32 -16.34 11.34
CA GLY A 64 -2.17 -16.81 12.71
C GLY A 64 -3.48 -16.87 13.47
N SER A 65 -3.41 -17.35 14.68
CA SER A 65 -4.55 -17.37 15.61
C SER A 65 -4.83 -15.97 16.15
N THR A 66 -5.96 -15.81 16.83
CA THR A 66 -6.47 -14.51 17.27
C THR A 66 -5.48 -13.73 18.11
N SER A 67 -4.90 -14.33 19.14
CA SER A 67 -4.05 -13.59 20.09
C SER A 67 -2.78 -13.02 19.46
N PRO A 68 -1.96 -13.77 18.71
CA PRO A 68 -0.76 -13.20 18.09
C PRO A 68 -1.08 -12.20 16.97
N ILE A 69 -2.14 -12.42 16.20
CA ILE A 69 -2.54 -11.46 15.14
C ILE A 69 -3.02 -10.15 15.77
N MET A 70 -3.83 -10.20 16.81
CA MET A 70 -4.27 -9.00 17.51
C MET A 70 -3.10 -8.25 18.17
N ALA A 71 -2.17 -8.98 18.78
CA ALA A 71 -0.97 -8.38 19.37
C ALA A 71 -0.12 -7.65 18.31
N ALA A 72 0.09 -8.27 17.15
CA ALA A 72 0.82 -7.64 16.04
C ALA A 72 0.10 -6.40 15.51
N HIS A 73 -1.21 -6.40 15.50
CA HIS A 73 -2.00 -5.23 15.10
C HIS A 73 -1.85 -4.09 16.11
N TYR A 74 -1.93 -4.36 17.40
CA TYR A 74 -1.72 -3.34 18.44
C TYR A 74 -0.30 -2.77 18.43
N ASP A 75 0.69 -3.57 18.04
CA ASP A 75 2.08 -3.15 17.87
C ASP A 75 2.33 -2.46 16.51
N GLN A 76 1.29 -2.18 15.76
CA GLN A 76 1.36 -1.49 14.45
C GLN A 76 2.16 -2.25 13.38
N GLN A 77 2.27 -3.55 13.50
CA GLN A 77 2.91 -4.41 12.50
C GLN A 77 1.95 -4.83 11.39
N LEU A 78 0.65 -4.74 11.63
CA LEU A 78 -0.41 -5.05 10.66
C LEU A 78 -1.29 -3.82 10.47
N ASP A 79 -1.64 -3.55 9.20
CA ASP A 79 -2.46 -2.39 8.85
C ASP A 79 -3.96 -2.70 8.92
N ILE A 80 -4.35 -3.86 8.44
CA ILE A 80 -5.76 -4.25 8.33
C ILE A 80 -5.92 -5.68 8.80
N ILE A 81 -6.94 -5.92 9.62
CA ILE A 81 -7.43 -7.26 9.94
C ILE A 81 -8.89 -7.32 9.55
N THR A 82 -9.27 -8.32 8.76
CA THR A 82 -10.67 -8.57 8.42
C THR A 82 -11.32 -9.48 9.47
N GLU A 83 -12.61 -9.34 9.64
CA GLU A 83 -13.45 -10.23 10.45
C GLU A 83 -13.00 -10.36 11.92
N VAL A 84 -12.87 -9.24 12.61
CA VAL A 84 -12.58 -9.23 14.04
C VAL A 84 -13.89 -9.44 14.83
N TRP A 85 -13.93 -10.52 15.61
CA TRP A 85 -15.03 -10.80 16.52
C TRP A 85 -14.72 -10.29 17.93
N ARG A 86 -15.66 -9.59 18.50
CA ARG A 86 -15.57 -9.14 19.89
C ARG A 86 -16.55 -9.92 20.72
N ASP A 87 -16.06 -10.49 21.80
CA ASP A 87 -16.91 -11.06 22.83
C ASP A 87 -17.57 -9.91 23.60
N ASN A 88 -18.86 -9.89 23.57
CA ASN A 88 -19.65 -8.92 24.34
C ASN A 88 -19.95 -9.47 25.74
#